data_f07266f00316f4c23eb1733ce7e63c7c
#
_entry.id   f07266f00316f4c23eb1733ce7e63c7c
#
_cell.length_a   1.000
_cell.length_b   1.000
_cell.length_c   1.000
_cell.angle_alpha   90.00
_cell.angle_beta   90.00
_cell.angle_gamma   90.00
#
_symmetry.space_group_name_H-M   'P 1'
#
loop_
_entity.id
_entity.type
_entity.pdbx_description
1 polymer ?
#
loop_
_entity_poly.entity_id
_entity_poly.type
_entity_poly.pdbx_seq_one_letter_code
_entity_poly.pdbx_strand_id
1 'polypeptide(L)'
;NNTSVSDSNFLNIFSSRFDLDNYLDYFITQTYIQNMDWLGIAWGLNNVKLWRPDTTGGVWRYVLYDTDAALGYFGQSIWDNYINAARFPLISSEHSQIFSRALINQEFKCQFTNRYNDLINTIFQPNHFNEIANNLKDRLSNAIPTHISAWAPNGSGLNSYSQWSNAISNICSYNNSRISSARTHLNQSLNLNGQKDIQLNVFPPSSGTIKISTIIPSDYPWNGVYHGGCPIDIEAIADSGYRFSHWDNNNITVNNLENQKLEDINLDANYSFNAYFTTCDNAIELSIEQSDNNEIIPNISLTNSDISYQWYANGQLVSTDSIIYN
;
A
#
# COMPACT_ATOMS: atom_id res chain seq x y z
N ASN A 1 12.77 -1.56 26.34
CA ASN A 1 12.71 -0.11 26.33
C ASN A 1 11.28 0.33 26.63
N ASN A 2 11.12 1.16 27.68
CA ASN A 2 9.83 1.72 28.09
C ASN A 2 9.48 3.00 27.29
N THR A 3 9.54 2.94 25.97
CA THR A 3 9.09 4.07 25.14
C THR A 3 7.58 4.19 25.27
N SER A 4 7.10 5.37 25.66
CA SER A 4 5.67 5.64 25.70
C SER A 4 5.12 5.63 24.28
N VAL A 5 3.94 5.03 24.10
CA VAL A 5 3.23 5.06 22.81
C VAL A 5 2.77 6.48 22.42
N SER A 6 2.74 7.41 23.38
CA SER A 6 2.46 8.83 23.15
C SER A 6 3.72 9.67 22.85
N ASP A 7 4.89 9.03 22.77
CA ASP A 7 6.14 9.72 22.44
C ASP A 7 6.09 10.14 20.96
N SER A 8 6.41 11.40 20.68
CA SER A 8 6.51 11.92 19.31
C SER A 8 7.59 11.22 18.47
N ASN A 9 8.54 10.54 19.13
CA ASN A 9 9.59 9.75 18.49
C ASN A 9 9.24 8.26 18.36
N PHE A 10 7.98 7.86 18.66
CA PHE A 10 7.57 6.45 18.68
C PHE A 10 7.83 5.75 17.34
N LEU A 11 7.45 6.35 16.23
CA LEU A 11 7.65 5.74 14.90
C LEU A 11 9.13 5.57 14.56
N ASN A 12 9.98 6.55 14.86
CA ASN A 12 11.43 6.42 14.62
C ASN A 12 12.01 5.25 15.42
N ILE A 13 11.60 5.10 16.68
CA ILE A 13 12.03 3.98 17.53
C ILE A 13 11.47 2.66 17.00
N PHE A 14 10.22 2.64 16.56
CA PHE A 14 9.60 1.45 15.96
C PHE A 14 10.34 1.04 14.69
N SER A 15 10.56 1.98 13.77
CA SER A 15 11.25 1.75 12.49
C SER A 15 12.73 1.40 12.64
N SER A 16 13.36 1.78 13.76
CA SER A 16 14.71 1.31 14.09
C SER A 16 14.76 -0.18 14.48
N ARG A 17 13.62 -0.82 14.68
CA ARG A 17 13.50 -2.23 15.08
C ARG A 17 12.82 -3.08 14.01
N PHE A 18 11.80 -2.55 13.39
CA PHE A 18 10.97 -3.22 12.38
C PHE A 18 10.99 -2.42 11.08
N ASP A 19 11.01 -3.12 9.97
CA ASP A 19 10.65 -2.56 8.68
C ASP A 19 9.15 -2.22 8.74
N LEU A 20 8.84 -0.93 8.76
CA LEU A 20 7.48 -0.46 9.03
C LEU A 20 6.52 -0.86 7.90
N ASP A 21 6.93 -0.72 6.64
CA ASP A 21 6.09 -1.06 5.50
C ASP A 21 5.77 -2.56 5.50
N ASN A 22 6.80 -3.40 5.72
CA ASN A 22 6.60 -4.83 5.86
C ASN A 22 5.68 -5.17 7.05
N TYR A 23 5.85 -4.49 8.17
CA TYR A 23 5.02 -4.70 9.36
C TYR A 23 3.54 -4.40 9.07
N LEU A 24 3.28 -3.25 8.46
CA LEU A 24 1.92 -2.84 8.11
C LEU A 24 1.31 -3.84 7.12
N ASP A 25 1.98 -4.13 6.02
CA ASP A 25 1.50 -5.04 4.98
C ASP A 25 1.23 -6.46 5.52
N TYR A 26 2.10 -6.95 6.40
CA TYR A 26 1.93 -8.26 7.04
C TYR A 26 0.67 -8.31 7.91
N PHE A 27 0.52 -7.37 8.86
CA PHE A 27 -0.64 -7.37 9.76
C PHE A 27 -1.94 -7.07 9.03
N ILE A 28 -1.91 -6.19 8.02
CA ILE A 28 -3.05 -5.90 7.16
C ILE A 28 -3.47 -7.16 6.41
N THR A 29 -2.53 -7.83 5.74
CA THR A 29 -2.83 -9.03 4.96
C THR A 29 -3.42 -10.12 5.85
N GLN A 30 -2.78 -10.47 6.96
CA GLN A 30 -3.23 -11.51 7.89
C GLN A 30 -4.62 -11.22 8.46
N THR A 31 -4.91 -9.97 8.83
CA THR A 31 -6.23 -9.59 9.35
C THR A 31 -7.29 -9.49 8.26
N TYR A 32 -6.92 -9.11 7.03
CA TYR A 32 -7.83 -9.06 5.90
C TYR A 32 -8.28 -10.44 5.47
N ILE A 33 -7.32 -11.37 5.26
CA ILE A 33 -7.63 -12.74 4.84
C ILE A 33 -8.23 -13.58 5.98
N GLN A 34 -8.25 -13.07 7.19
CA GLN A 34 -8.76 -13.74 8.40
C GLN A 34 -8.06 -15.08 8.66
N ASN A 35 -6.72 -15.09 8.68
CA ASN A 35 -5.96 -16.29 9.01
C ASN A 35 -6.19 -16.67 10.50
N MET A 36 -6.89 -17.76 10.74
CA MET A 36 -7.24 -18.17 12.10
C MET A 36 -6.11 -18.97 12.79
N ASP A 37 -5.23 -19.60 12.03
CA ASP A 37 -4.06 -20.32 12.58
C ASP A 37 -2.83 -19.41 12.65
N TRP A 38 -3.05 -18.21 13.13
CA TRP A 38 -2.02 -17.19 13.23
C TRP A 38 -2.12 -16.44 14.56
N LEU A 39 -0.97 -16.08 15.13
CA LEU A 39 -0.81 -15.14 16.25
C LEU A 39 -1.53 -15.55 17.56
N GLY A 40 -1.96 -16.80 17.71
CA GLY A 40 -2.71 -17.25 18.87
C GLY A 40 -4.21 -16.94 18.81
N ILE A 41 -4.75 -16.65 17.63
CA ILE A 41 -6.17 -16.31 17.46
C ILE A 41 -7.06 -17.50 17.78
N ALA A 42 -6.80 -18.70 17.21
CA ALA A 42 -7.65 -19.88 17.46
C ALA A 42 -6.89 -21.09 17.99
N TRP A 43 -5.73 -21.46 17.43
CA TRP A 43 -5.08 -22.76 17.67
C TRP A 43 -3.71 -22.68 18.34
N GLY A 44 -3.30 -21.55 18.81
CA GLY A 44 -2.00 -21.36 19.42
C GLY A 44 -1.17 -20.29 18.74
N LEU A 45 0.05 -20.09 19.25
CA LEU A 45 1.00 -19.15 18.66
C LEU A 45 1.69 -19.81 17.46
N ASN A 46 0.98 -19.92 16.34
CA ASN A 46 1.46 -20.53 15.12
C ASN A 46 1.80 -19.49 14.06
N ASN A 47 2.54 -19.93 13.04
CA ASN A 47 2.73 -19.24 11.76
C ASN A 47 3.24 -17.79 11.86
N VAL A 48 4.00 -17.49 12.92
CA VAL A 48 4.68 -16.21 13.10
C VAL A 48 6.16 -16.42 12.87
N LYS A 49 6.68 -15.89 11.77
CA LYS A 49 8.10 -15.99 11.41
C LYS A 49 8.67 -14.60 11.11
N LEU A 50 9.86 -14.36 11.63
CA LEU A 50 10.62 -13.12 11.41
C LEU A 50 12.02 -13.44 10.98
N TRP A 51 12.61 -12.53 10.26
CA TRP A 51 14.03 -12.52 9.95
C TRP A 51 14.58 -11.09 9.98
N ARG A 52 15.87 -10.96 10.13
CA ARG A 52 16.58 -9.70 9.94
C ARG A 52 17.96 -9.95 9.34
N PRO A 53 18.52 -9.02 8.56
CA PRO A 53 19.92 -9.10 8.17
C PRO A 53 20.82 -9.06 9.40
N ASP A 54 21.89 -9.88 9.41
CA ASP A 54 22.95 -9.82 10.42
C ASP A 54 23.97 -8.74 10.05
N THR A 55 23.50 -7.50 9.98
CA THR A 55 24.28 -6.32 9.63
C THR A 55 23.95 -5.18 10.59
N THR A 56 24.84 -4.21 10.71
CA THR A 56 24.60 -2.99 11.50
C THR A 56 23.36 -2.28 10.93
N GLY A 57 22.38 -2.00 11.77
CA GLY A 57 21.12 -1.36 11.36
C GLY A 57 20.08 -2.30 10.75
N GLY A 58 20.34 -3.62 10.71
CA GLY A 58 19.33 -4.59 10.26
C GLY A 58 18.06 -4.53 11.10
N VAL A 59 16.90 -4.44 10.45
CA VAL A 59 15.58 -4.39 11.07
C VAL A 59 14.81 -5.69 10.86
N TRP A 60 13.89 -5.99 11.77
CA TRP A 60 13.05 -7.17 11.69
C TRP A 60 11.98 -7.03 10.62
N ARG A 61 11.76 -8.12 9.87
CA ARG A 61 10.69 -8.28 8.89
C ARG A 61 9.89 -9.53 9.19
N TYR A 62 8.58 -9.43 9.09
CA TYR A 62 7.70 -10.59 9.13
C TYR A 62 7.67 -11.29 7.77
N VAL A 63 7.53 -12.61 7.80
CA VAL A 63 7.38 -13.46 6.62
C VAL A 63 5.93 -13.96 6.56
N LEU A 64 5.23 -13.66 5.49
CA LEU A 64 3.92 -14.25 5.24
C LEU A 64 4.11 -15.75 4.98
N TYR A 65 3.60 -16.57 5.88
CA TYR A 65 3.82 -18.00 5.89
C TYR A 65 2.56 -18.72 6.34
N ASP A 66 2.25 -19.84 5.68
CA ASP A 66 1.17 -20.75 6.03
C ASP A 66 -0.18 -20.05 6.23
N THR A 67 -0.76 -19.63 5.11
CA THR A 67 -2.02 -18.88 5.09
C THR A 67 -3.21 -19.74 4.64
N ASP A 68 -3.11 -21.06 4.75
CA ASP A 68 -4.14 -22.00 4.31
C ASP A 68 -5.40 -21.95 5.21
N ALA A 69 -5.24 -21.55 6.46
CA ALA A 69 -6.35 -21.38 7.40
C ALA A 69 -7.05 -20.00 7.29
N ALA A 70 -7.28 -19.52 6.05
CA ALA A 70 -7.79 -18.18 5.75
C ALA A 70 -8.96 -18.21 4.75
N LEU A 71 -9.52 -17.04 4.48
CA LEU A 71 -10.53 -16.80 3.44
C LEU A 71 -11.76 -17.72 3.52
N GLY A 72 -12.20 -18.00 4.75
CA GLY A 72 -13.40 -18.78 5.02
C GLY A 72 -13.22 -20.29 4.93
N TYR A 73 -12.00 -20.81 4.67
CA TYR A 73 -11.78 -22.24 4.47
C TYR A 73 -12.17 -23.11 5.68
N PHE A 74 -11.96 -22.63 6.89
CA PHE A 74 -12.35 -23.30 8.13
C PHE A 74 -13.64 -22.71 8.75
N GLY A 75 -14.48 -22.08 7.94
CA GLY A 75 -15.78 -21.55 8.38
C GLY A 75 -15.73 -20.16 9.00
N GLN A 76 -14.62 -19.42 8.82
CA GLN A 76 -14.57 -18.01 9.22
C GLN A 76 -15.71 -17.24 8.55
N SER A 77 -16.42 -16.44 9.33
CA SER A 77 -17.40 -15.51 8.80
C SER A 77 -16.69 -14.23 8.30
N ILE A 78 -17.16 -13.68 7.20
CA ILE A 78 -16.69 -12.34 6.74
C ILE A 78 -16.89 -11.27 7.82
N TRP A 79 -17.78 -11.49 8.78
CA TRP A 79 -18.09 -10.60 9.90
C TRP A 79 -17.21 -10.80 11.13
N ASP A 80 -16.30 -11.76 11.12
CA ASP A 80 -15.33 -11.94 12.20
C ASP A 80 -14.27 -10.84 12.13
N ASN A 81 -14.11 -10.10 13.21
CA ASN A 81 -13.19 -8.95 13.25
C ASN A 81 -11.77 -9.37 13.64
N TYR A 82 -10.96 -9.67 12.66
CA TYR A 82 -9.58 -10.12 12.86
C TYR A 82 -8.59 -9.02 13.25
N ILE A 83 -8.92 -7.74 13.06
CA ILE A 83 -8.12 -6.65 13.65
C ILE A 83 -8.20 -6.74 15.18
N ASN A 84 -9.41 -6.91 15.74
CA ASN A 84 -9.57 -7.08 17.16
C ASN A 84 -9.04 -8.44 17.64
N ALA A 85 -9.22 -9.52 16.88
CA ALA A 85 -8.66 -10.82 17.22
C ALA A 85 -7.12 -10.79 17.29
N ALA A 86 -6.44 -10.09 16.39
CA ALA A 86 -5.00 -9.93 16.43
C ALA A 86 -4.51 -9.04 17.59
N ARG A 87 -5.31 -8.08 18.01
CA ARG A 87 -5.02 -7.25 19.20
C ARG A 87 -5.21 -8.00 20.51
N PHE A 88 -6.18 -8.87 20.55
CA PHE A 88 -6.64 -9.60 21.74
C PHE A 88 -6.86 -11.09 21.42
N PRO A 89 -5.81 -11.83 21.03
CA PRO A 89 -5.95 -13.25 20.68
C PRO A 89 -6.24 -14.08 21.92
N LEU A 90 -6.69 -15.32 21.72
CA LEU A 90 -6.90 -16.27 22.81
C LEU A 90 -5.60 -16.55 23.58
N ILE A 91 -4.48 -16.62 22.85
CA ILE A 91 -3.13 -16.78 23.43
C ILE A 91 -2.33 -15.51 23.12
N SER A 92 -2.19 -14.66 24.13
CA SER A 92 -1.43 -13.42 23.99
C SER A 92 0.07 -13.72 23.82
N SER A 93 0.71 -12.92 22.98
CA SER A 93 2.15 -12.95 22.71
C SER A 93 2.74 -11.55 22.67
N GLU A 94 4.07 -11.44 22.67
CA GLU A 94 4.75 -10.16 22.44
C GLU A 94 4.33 -9.53 21.12
N HIS A 95 4.11 -10.33 20.07
CA HIS A 95 3.69 -9.84 18.75
C HIS A 95 2.31 -9.16 18.79
N SER A 96 1.33 -9.79 19.44
CA SER A 96 -0.02 -9.21 19.60
C SER A 96 0.00 -7.98 20.50
N GLN A 97 0.83 -7.98 21.54
CA GLN A 97 1.01 -6.84 22.44
C GLN A 97 1.66 -5.64 21.74
N ILE A 98 2.70 -5.89 20.92
CA ILE A 98 3.35 -4.83 20.11
C ILE A 98 2.31 -4.23 19.17
N PHE A 99 1.57 -5.05 18.43
CA PHE A 99 0.54 -4.59 17.49
C PHE A 99 -0.56 -3.78 18.19
N SER A 100 -1.11 -4.32 19.30
CA SER A 100 -2.15 -3.66 20.08
C SER A 100 -1.69 -2.30 20.63
N ARG A 101 -0.43 -2.21 21.10
CA ARG A 101 0.14 -0.97 21.64
C ARG A 101 0.49 0.03 20.56
N ALA A 102 1.04 -0.43 19.43
CA ALA A 102 1.37 0.45 18.31
C ALA A 102 0.13 1.19 17.78
N LEU A 103 -1.02 0.52 17.71
CA LEU A 103 -2.29 1.11 17.30
C LEU A 103 -2.85 2.18 18.28
N ILE A 104 -2.28 2.34 19.47
CA ILE A 104 -2.60 3.46 20.38
C ILE A 104 -1.87 4.74 19.94
N ASN A 105 -0.69 4.63 19.34
CA ASN A 105 0.00 5.78 18.76
C ASN A 105 -0.80 6.28 17.54
N GLN A 106 -1.13 7.58 17.54
CA GLN A 106 -2.00 8.15 16.52
C GLN A 106 -1.38 8.09 15.12
N GLU A 107 -0.09 8.36 15.01
CA GLU A 107 0.62 8.36 13.74
C GLU A 107 0.73 6.95 13.16
N PHE A 108 1.10 5.95 13.97
CA PHE A 108 1.10 4.55 13.56
C PHE A 108 -0.31 4.09 13.16
N LYS A 109 -1.33 4.44 13.95
CA LYS A 109 -2.73 4.11 13.65
C LYS A 109 -3.15 4.67 12.28
N CYS A 110 -2.76 5.91 11.97
CA CYS A 110 -3.10 6.51 10.69
C CYS A 110 -2.34 5.88 9.52
N GLN A 111 -1.07 5.56 9.69
CA GLN A 111 -0.33 4.81 8.67
C GLN A 111 -0.93 3.43 8.41
N PHE A 112 -1.28 2.68 9.48
CA PHE A 112 -1.99 1.40 9.34
C PHE A 112 -3.34 1.56 8.65
N THR A 113 -4.12 2.57 9.01
CA THR A 113 -5.44 2.83 8.44
C THR A 113 -5.34 3.17 6.95
N ASN A 114 -4.47 4.10 6.59
CA ASN A 114 -4.32 4.57 5.22
C ASN A 114 -3.76 3.44 4.33
N ARG A 115 -2.75 2.69 4.81
CA ARG A 115 -2.23 1.55 4.07
C ARG A 115 -3.26 0.42 3.93
N TYR A 116 -4.11 0.19 4.93
CA TYR A 116 -5.21 -0.78 4.84
C TYR A 116 -6.22 -0.36 3.76
N ASN A 117 -6.58 0.92 3.69
CA ASN A 117 -7.43 1.47 2.63
C ASN A 117 -6.79 1.32 1.25
N ASP A 118 -5.49 1.63 1.12
CA ASP A 118 -4.73 1.48 -0.12
C ASP A 118 -4.82 0.03 -0.65
N LEU A 119 -4.58 -0.95 0.21
CA LEU A 119 -4.63 -2.36 -0.18
C LEU A 119 -6.05 -2.84 -0.52
N ILE A 120 -7.08 -2.38 0.21
CA ILE A 120 -8.47 -2.67 -0.16
C ILE A 120 -8.85 -2.01 -1.49
N ASN A 121 -8.35 -0.81 -1.76
CA ASN A 121 -8.64 -0.09 -2.98
C ASN A 121 -7.86 -0.61 -4.21
N THR A 122 -6.88 -1.49 -4.01
CA THR A 122 -6.00 -2.00 -5.08
C THR A 122 -5.90 -3.52 -5.07
N ILE A 123 -5.00 -4.07 -4.24
CA ILE A 123 -4.61 -5.50 -4.24
C ILE A 123 -5.79 -6.43 -3.93
N PHE A 124 -6.65 -6.03 -2.98
CA PHE A 124 -7.80 -6.84 -2.57
C PHE A 124 -9.05 -6.60 -3.41
N GLN A 125 -9.00 -5.70 -4.41
CA GLN A 125 -10.14 -5.51 -5.32
C GLN A 125 -10.50 -6.83 -6.04
N PRO A 126 -11.81 -7.12 -6.18
CA PRO A 126 -12.26 -8.39 -6.76
C PRO A 126 -11.63 -8.72 -8.10
N ASN A 127 -11.55 -7.75 -9.00
CA ASN A 127 -10.97 -7.97 -10.32
C ASN A 127 -9.51 -8.43 -10.23
N HIS A 128 -8.69 -7.73 -9.46
CA HIS A 128 -7.28 -8.07 -9.30
C HIS A 128 -7.07 -9.38 -8.54
N PHE A 129 -7.79 -9.57 -7.43
CA PHE A 129 -7.71 -10.79 -6.62
C PHE A 129 -8.14 -12.03 -7.43
N ASN A 130 -9.28 -11.94 -8.12
CA ASN A 130 -9.83 -13.05 -8.91
C ASN A 130 -8.94 -13.37 -10.09
N GLU A 131 -8.33 -12.38 -10.73
CA GLU A 131 -7.35 -12.59 -11.81
C GLU A 131 -6.16 -13.41 -11.30
N ILE A 132 -5.53 -13.01 -10.18
CA ILE A 132 -4.41 -13.76 -9.59
C ILE A 132 -4.84 -15.18 -9.22
N ALA A 133 -5.98 -15.35 -8.55
CA ALA A 133 -6.48 -16.66 -8.14
C ALA A 133 -6.72 -17.58 -9.33
N ASN A 134 -7.31 -17.07 -10.42
CA ASN A 134 -7.55 -17.84 -11.64
C ASN A 134 -6.25 -18.14 -12.40
N ASN A 135 -5.31 -17.20 -12.48
CA ASN A 135 -3.99 -17.45 -13.08
C ASN A 135 -3.22 -18.56 -12.34
N LEU A 136 -3.27 -18.56 -11.00
CA LEU A 136 -2.68 -19.64 -10.21
C LEU A 136 -3.41 -20.97 -10.40
N LYS A 137 -4.75 -20.95 -10.50
CA LYS A 137 -5.58 -22.12 -10.83
C LYS A 137 -5.15 -22.73 -12.16
N ASP A 138 -5.02 -21.91 -13.21
CA ASP A 138 -4.66 -22.39 -14.53
C ASP A 138 -3.26 -23.01 -14.56
N ARG A 139 -2.30 -22.39 -13.88
CA ARG A 139 -0.93 -22.92 -13.76
C ARG A 139 -0.86 -24.26 -13.04
N LEU A 140 -1.73 -24.51 -12.06
CA LEU A 140 -1.75 -25.75 -11.26
C LEU A 140 -2.66 -26.82 -11.86
N SER A 141 -3.55 -26.49 -12.78
CA SER A 141 -4.61 -27.35 -13.29
C SER A 141 -4.12 -28.73 -13.77
N ASN A 142 -2.98 -28.77 -14.45
CA ASN A 142 -2.38 -30.02 -14.97
C ASN A 142 -1.77 -30.90 -13.88
N ALA A 143 -1.36 -30.32 -12.75
CA ALA A 143 -0.74 -31.06 -11.65
C ALA A 143 -1.78 -31.67 -10.67
N ILE A 144 -2.95 -31.08 -10.59
CA ILE A 144 -3.99 -31.45 -9.62
C ILE A 144 -4.49 -32.90 -9.79
N PRO A 145 -4.73 -33.45 -10.99
CA PRO A 145 -5.12 -34.86 -11.14
C PRO A 145 -4.07 -35.83 -10.54
N THR A 146 -2.79 -35.55 -10.77
CA THR A 146 -1.68 -36.34 -10.19
C THR A 146 -1.64 -36.23 -8.67
N HIS A 147 -1.81 -35.03 -8.14
CA HIS A 147 -1.91 -34.79 -6.70
C HIS A 147 -3.09 -35.57 -6.08
N ILE A 148 -4.26 -35.50 -6.67
CA ILE A 148 -5.45 -36.24 -6.20
C ILE A 148 -5.19 -37.76 -6.23
N SER A 149 -4.63 -38.28 -7.32
CA SER A 149 -4.33 -39.71 -7.44
C SER A 149 -3.34 -40.19 -6.36
N ALA A 150 -2.38 -39.37 -6.00
CA ALA A 150 -1.35 -39.73 -5.01
C ALA A 150 -1.88 -39.66 -3.56
N TRP A 151 -2.70 -38.66 -3.23
CA TRP A 151 -3.01 -38.32 -1.86
C TRP A 151 -4.46 -38.58 -1.41
N ALA A 152 -5.46 -38.57 -2.32
CA ALA A 152 -6.84 -38.86 -1.98
C ALA A 152 -7.06 -40.21 -1.31
N PRO A 153 -6.38 -41.31 -1.71
CA PRO A 153 -6.50 -42.60 -1.03
C PRO A 153 -6.07 -42.58 0.42
N ASN A 154 -5.24 -41.59 0.81
CA ASN A 154 -4.73 -41.44 2.17
C ASN A 154 -5.56 -40.47 3.04
N GLY A 155 -6.75 -40.06 2.54
CA GLY A 155 -7.64 -39.17 3.30
C GLY A 155 -7.19 -37.70 3.36
N SER A 156 -6.39 -37.22 2.41
CA SER A 156 -5.80 -35.87 2.39
C SER A 156 -6.80 -34.73 2.06
N GLY A 157 -8.09 -34.97 2.10
CA GLY A 157 -9.13 -33.95 1.98
C GLY A 157 -9.48 -33.51 0.56
N LEU A 158 -8.58 -33.53 -0.41
CA LEU A 158 -8.84 -33.17 -1.80
C LEU A 158 -9.11 -34.42 -2.64
N ASN A 159 -10.38 -34.67 -2.99
CA ASN A 159 -10.82 -35.94 -3.60
C ASN A 159 -11.19 -35.82 -5.09
N SER A 160 -11.35 -34.61 -5.60
CA SER A 160 -11.70 -34.41 -7.00
C SER A 160 -11.24 -33.05 -7.54
N TYR A 161 -11.04 -32.97 -8.85
CA TYR A 161 -10.74 -31.72 -9.54
C TYR A 161 -11.84 -30.66 -9.35
N SER A 162 -13.11 -31.10 -9.35
CA SER A 162 -14.24 -30.19 -9.12
C SER A 162 -14.24 -29.62 -7.71
N GLN A 163 -13.90 -30.41 -6.70
CA GLN A 163 -13.74 -29.93 -5.32
C GLN A 163 -12.69 -28.83 -5.23
N TRP A 164 -11.52 -29.06 -5.83
CA TRP A 164 -10.46 -28.05 -5.89
C TRP A 164 -10.88 -26.78 -6.64
N SER A 165 -11.48 -26.93 -7.83
CA SER A 165 -11.96 -25.80 -8.62
C SER A 165 -13.01 -24.97 -7.88
N ASN A 166 -13.93 -25.64 -7.18
CA ASN A 166 -14.96 -24.98 -6.38
C ASN A 166 -14.36 -24.25 -5.16
N ALA A 167 -13.32 -24.81 -4.52
CA ALA A 167 -12.62 -24.14 -3.43
C ALA A 167 -12.03 -22.80 -3.86
N ILE A 168 -11.44 -22.70 -5.06
CA ILE A 168 -10.92 -21.44 -5.60
C ILE A 168 -12.07 -20.46 -5.88
N SER A 169 -13.18 -20.94 -6.45
CA SER A 169 -14.35 -20.08 -6.66
C SER A 169 -14.94 -19.56 -5.34
N ASN A 170 -14.90 -20.37 -4.28
CA ASN A 170 -15.33 -19.96 -2.95
C ASN A 170 -14.42 -18.89 -2.36
N ILE A 171 -13.10 -19.00 -2.53
CA ILE A 171 -12.11 -17.99 -2.11
C ILE A 171 -12.40 -16.65 -2.82
N CYS A 172 -12.64 -16.67 -4.14
CA CYS A 172 -12.99 -15.47 -4.90
C CYS A 172 -14.31 -14.85 -4.39
N SER A 173 -15.34 -15.67 -4.17
CA SER A 173 -16.63 -15.21 -3.64
C SER A 173 -16.53 -14.64 -2.22
N TYR A 174 -15.69 -15.25 -1.40
CA TYR A 174 -15.39 -14.76 -0.06
C TYR A 174 -14.73 -13.37 -0.12
N ASN A 175 -13.70 -13.21 -0.94
CA ASN A 175 -13.03 -11.93 -1.13
C ASN A 175 -13.99 -10.84 -1.64
N ASN A 176 -14.87 -11.15 -2.59
CA ASN A 176 -15.86 -10.20 -3.10
C ASN A 176 -16.75 -9.64 -1.98
N SER A 177 -17.12 -10.47 -1.00
CA SER A 177 -17.95 -10.08 0.13
C SER A 177 -17.14 -9.44 1.27
N ARG A 178 -15.85 -9.78 1.39
CA ARG A 178 -14.97 -9.38 2.49
C ARG A 178 -14.66 -7.87 2.52
N ILE A 179 -14.58 -7.21 1.37
CA ILE A 179 -14.22 -5.79 1.27
C ILE A 179 -15.07 -4.90 2.17
N SER A 180 -16.39 -5.06 2.12
CA SER A 180 -17.31 -4.24 2.90
C SER A 180 -17.15 -4.48 4.40
N SER A 181 -17.07 -5.74 4.82
CA SER A 181 -16.89 -6.07 6.23
C SER A 181 -15.51 -5.67 6.75
N ALA A 182 -14.45 -5.77 5.93
CA ALA A 182 -13.11 -5.31 6.29
C ALA A 182 -13.07 -3.80 6.59
N ARG A 183 -13.70 -2.98 5.75
CA ARG A 183 -13.85 -1.53 5.98
C ARG A 183 -14.63 -1.24 7.26
N THR A 184 -15.71 -1.97 7.51
CA THR A 184 -16.50 -1.85 8.74
C THR A 184 -15.65 -2.19 9.97
N HIS A 185 -14.89 -3.28 9.91
CA HIS A 185 -14.02 -3.70 11.00
C HIS A 185 -12.89 -2.71 11.28
N LEU A 186 -12.29 -2.14 10.22
CA LEU A 186 -11.27 -1.11 10.35
C LEU A 186 -11.83 0.11 11.10
N ASN A 187 -13.00 0.60 10.66
CA ASN A 187 -13.68 1.72 11.31
C ASN A 187 -13.96 1.46 12.80
N GLN A 188 -14.52 0.30 13.12
CA GLN A 188 -14.91 -0.06 14.48
C GLN A 188 -13.69 -0.28 15.39
N SER A 189 -12.68 -1.02 14.89
CA SER A 189 -11.51 -1.40 15.71
C SER A 189 -10.63 -0.21 16.08
N LEU A 190 -10.61 0.83 15.24
CA LEU A 190 -9.74 1.99 15.40
C LEU A 190 -10.51 3.29 15.73
N ASN A 191 -11.83 3.19 15.89
CA ASN A 191 -12.71 4.33 16.20
C ASN A 191 -12.49 5.49 15.21
N LEU A 192 -12.70 5.20 13.92
CA LEU A 192 -12.52 6.16 12.84
C LEU A 192 -13.82 6.93 12.54
N ASN A 193 -13.74 7.98 11.71
CA ASN A 193 -14.86 8.87 11.42
C ASN A 193 -15.67 8.43 10.17
N GLY A 194 -15.76 7.12 9.94
CA GLY A 194 -16.55 6.55 8.85
C GLY A 194 -15.84 6.61 7.49
N GLN A 195 -16.44 5.93 6.52
CA GLN A 195 -15.94 5.84 5.15
C GLN A 195 -16.24 7.11 4.37
N LYS A 196 -15.30 7.50 3.50
CA LYS A 196 -15.40 8.65 2.61
C LYS A 196 -15.04 8.21 1.19
N ASP A 197 -15.89 8.51 0.24
CA ASP A 197 -15.62 8.27 -1.17
C ASP A 197 -14.67 9.34 -1.70
N ILE A 198 -13.62 8.89 -2.37
CA ILE A 198 -12.60 9.74 -2.99
C ILE A 198 -12.61 9.47 -4.49
N GLN A 199 -12.72 10.53 -5.28
CA GLN A 199 -12.54 10.49 -6.71
C GLN A 199 -11.29 11.28 -7.10
N LEU A 200 -10.48 10.72 -7.99
CA LEU A 200 -9.29 11.37 -8.56
C LEU A 200 -9.47 11.55 -10.06
N ASN A 201 -9.21 12.75 -10.54
CA ASN A 201 -9.30 13.10 -11.96
C ASN A 201 -8.02 13.83 -12.42
N VAL A 202 -7.60 13.57 -13.65
CA VAL A 202 -6.43 14.19 -14.29
C VAL A 202 -6.87 14.94 -15.53
N PHE A 203 -6.48 16.20 -15.67
CA PHE A 203 -6.81 17.07 -16.78
C PHE A 203 -5.57 17.80 -17.35
N PRO A 204 -5.38 17.76 -18.69
CA PRO A 204 -6.06 16.88 -19.64
C PRO A 204 -5.74 15.40 -19.39
N PRO A 205 -6.51 14.46 -19.95
CA PRO A 205 -6.19 13.03 -19.82
C PRO A 205 -4.76 12.72 -20.28
N SER A 206 -4.07 11.81 -19.54
CA SER A 206 -2.68 11.41 -19.83
C SER A 206 -1.65 12.55 -19.72
N SER A 207 -1.90 13.56 -18.90
CA SER A 207 -0.95 14.65 -18.64
C SER A 207 -0.19 14.47 -17.33
N GLY A 208 -0.52 13.43 -16.56
CA GLY A 208 0.11 13.13 -15.29
C GLY A 208 -0.63 12.06 -14.52
N THR A 209 -0.21 11.84 -13.29
CA THR A 209 -0.81 10.90 -12.34
C THR A 209 -1.02 11.56 -10.99
N ILE A 210 -1.80 10.93 -10.12
CA ILE A 210 -2.03 11.37 -8.75
C ILE A 210 -1.59 10.26 -7.81
N LYS A 211 -0.66 10.57 -6.92
CA LYS A 211 -0.36 9.73 -5.77
C LYS A 211 -1.31 10.08 -4.64
N ILE A 212 -1.96 9.08 -4.06
CA ILE A 212 -2.79 9.20 -2.86
C ILE A 212 -2.27 8.23 -1.80
N SER A 213 -1.95 8.73 -0.62
CA SER A 213 -1.33 7.92 0.43
C SER A 213 -0.07 7.20 -0.11
N THR A 214 -0.11 5.87 -0.28
CA THR A 214 1.05 5.10 -0.78
C THR A 214 0.85 4.56 -2.20
N ILE A 215 -0.26 4.85 -2.87
CA ILE A 215 -0.58 4.29 -4.19
C ILE A 215 -0.67 5.37 -5.28
N ILE A 216 -0.42 4.94 -6.52
CA ILE A 216 -0.65 5.72 -7.74
C ILE A 216 -1.58 4.88 -8.61
N PRO A 217 -2.86 5.25 -8.76
CA PRO A 217 -3.77 4.57 -9.67
C PRO A 217 -3.30 4.63 -11.12
N SER A 218 -3.55 3.56 -11.88
CA SER A 218 -3.17 3.48 -13.30
C SER A 218 -4.12 4.23 -14.23
N ASP A 219 -5.37 4.39 -13.83
CA ASP A 219 -6.44 4.88 -14.68
C ASP A 219 -7.23 5.99 -13.99
N TYR A 220 -7.69 6.98 -14.76
CA TYR A 220 -8.53 8.07 -14.31
C TYR A 220 -9.77 8.23 -15.20
N PRO A 221 -10.98 8.56 -14.64
CA PRO A 221 -11.22 8.83 -13.22
C PRO A 221 -11.06 7.58 -12.35
N TRP A 222 -10.39 7.72 -11.21
CA TRP A 222 -10.26 6.66 -10.21
C TRP A 222 -11.18 6.92 -9.02
N ASN A 223 -11.71 5.84 -8.44
CA ASN A 223 -12.55 5.90 -7.25
C ASN A 223 -12.01 4.97 -6.17
N GLY A 224 -11.90 5.49 -4.96
CA GLY A 224 -11.49 4.74 -3.78
C GLY A 224 -12.26 5.13 -2.54
N VAL A 225 -12.08 4.38 -1.48
CA VAL A 225 -12.70 4.66 -0.18
C VAL A 225 -11.62 4.73 0.89
N TYR A 226 -11.61 5.83 1.63
CA TYR A 226 -10.73 6.04 2.78
C TYR A 226 -11.56 6.32 4.03
N HIS A 227 -10.94 6.25 5.21
CA HIS A 227 -11.63 6.53 6.46
C HIS A 227 -11.23 7.90 6.99
N GLY A 228 -12.24 8.69 7.41
CA GLY A 228 -12.01 9.91 8.16
C GLY A 228 -11.38 9.64 9.53
N GLY A 229 -10.70 10.65 10.09
CA GLY A 229 -9.98 10.56 11.36
C GLY A 229 -8.50 10.18 11.25
N CYS A 230 -8.05 9.88 10.03
CA CYS A 230 -6.65 9.76 9.66
C CYS A 230 -6.41 10.60 8.41
N PRO A 231 -5.61 11.67 8.49
CA PRO A 231 -5.31 12.52 7.34
C PRO A 231 -4.58 11.73 6.24
N ILE A 232 -4.73 12.17 5.00
CA ILE A 232 -4.04 11.62 3.84
C ILE A 232 -3.24 12.70 3.12
N ASP A 233 -2.19 12.27 2.42
CA ASP A 233 -1.46 13.10 1.47
C ASP A 233 -1.88 12.77 0.04
N ILE A 234 -1.95 13.80 -0.80
CA ILE A 234 -2.20 13.67 -2.23
C ILE A 234 -1.15 14.49 -2.99
N GLU A 235 -0.59 13.91 -4.04
CA GLU A 235 0.45 14.56 -4.85
C GLU A 235 0.14 14.38 -6.34
N ALA A 236 0.13 15.49 -7.09
CA ALA A 236 0.02 15.48 -8.54
C ALA A 236 1.42 15.30 -9.15
N ILE A 237 1.58 14.35 -10.05
CA ILE A 237 2.86 14.02 -10.71
C ILE A 237 2.67 14.23 -12.20
N ALA A 238 3.36 15.22 -12.75
CA ALA A 238 3.26 15.56 -14.19
C ALA A 238 4.02 14.53 -15.04
N ASP A 239 3.43 14.15 -16.17
CA ASP A 239 4.11 13.37 -17.20
C ASP A 239 5.06 14.26 -18.03
N SER A 240 5.95 13.62 -18.79
CA SER A 240 6.89 14.35 -19.67
C SER A 240 6.16 15.29 -20.63
N GLY A 241 6.60 16.53 -20.71
CA GLY A 241 6.00 17.58 -21.51
C GLY A 241 4.86 18.35 -20.83
N TYR A 242 4.55 17.99 -19.58
CA TYR A 242 3.55 18.69 -18.78
C TYR A 242 4.17 19.22 -17.48
N ARG A 243 3.48 20.19 -16.88
CA ARG A 243 3.72 20.66 -15.51
C ARG A 243 2.40 20.76 -14.78
N PHE A 244 2.43 20.53 -13.48
CA PHE A 244 1.26 20.74 -12.62
C PHE A 244 0.89 22.24 -12.63
N SER A 245 -0.40 22.51 -12.72
CA SER A 245 -0.94 23.86 -12.69
C SER A 245 -1.60 24.15 -11.34
N HIS A 246 -2.65 23.42 -11.02
CA HIS A 246 -3.41 23.60 -9.79
C HIS A 246 -4.35 22.42 -9.54
N TRP A 247 -4.86 22.35 -8.32
CA TRP A 247 -6.01 21.52 -7.96
C TRP A 247 -7.28 22.32 -8.12
N ASP A 248 -8.36 21.71 -8.61
CA ASP A 248 -9.68 22.32 -8.57
C ASP A 248 -10.30 22.21 -7.17
N ASN A 249 -10.92 23.29 -6.72
CA ASN A 249 -11.44 23.43 -5.36
C ASN A 249 -12.88 22.93 -5.25
N ASN A 250 -13.10 21.61 -5.35
CA ASN A 250 -14.40 21.01 -5.04
C ASN A 250 -14.47 20.62 -3.55
N ASN A 251 -14.76 21.59 -2.67
CA ASN A 251 -14.96 21.42 -1.23
C ASN A 251 -13.68 21.12 -0.39
N ILE A 252 -12.49 21.38 -0.92
CA ILE A 252 -11.26 21.18 -0.17
C ILE A 252 -10.88 22.47 0.55
N THR A 253 -10.77 22.41 1.88
CA THR A 253 -10.23 23.51 2.69
C THR A 253 -8.72 23.33 2.80
N VAL A 254 -7.97 23.67 1.76
CA VAL A 254 -6.50 23.71 1.78
C VAL A 254 -6.02 25.14 1.48
N ASN A 255 -4.91 25.50 2.09
CA ASN A 255 -4.41 26.88 2.05
C ASN A 255 -3.79 27.28 0.70
N ASN A 256 -3.42 26.32 -0.15
CA ASN A 256 -2.82 26.60 -1.45
C ASN A 256 -3.08 25.45 -2.45
N LEU A 257 -3.97 25.69 -3.40
CA LEU A 257 -4.32 24.75 -4.47
C LEU A 257 -3.27 24.71 -5.61
N GLU A 258 -2.27 25.59 -5.59
CA GLU A 258 -1.14 25.59 -6.52
C GLU A 258 0.00 24.70 -6.03
N ASN A 259 -0.04 24.23 -4.79
CA ASN A 259 0.91 23.24 -4.30
C ASN A 259 0.65 21.89 -4.96
N GLN A 260 1.67 21.35 -5.60
CA GLN A 260 1.64 20.03 -6.24
C GLN A 260 1.30 18.93 -5.22
N LYS A 261 1.78 19.05 -3.98
CA LYS A 261 1.47 18.15 -2.87
C LYS A 261 0.55 18.84 -1.86
N LEU A 262 -0.55 18.18 -1.53
CA LEU A 262 -1.45 18.53 -0.45
C LEU A 262 -1.21 17.55 0.70
N GLU A 263 -0.82 18.06 1.85
CA GLU A 263 -0.49 17.26 3.03
C GLU A 263 -1.56 17.37 4.11
N ASP A 264 -1.68 16.33 4.93
CA ASP A 264 -2.55 16.28 6.11
C ASP A 264 -4.02 16.60 5.82
N ILE A 265 -4.54 16.13 4.68
CA ILE A 265 -5.94 16.36 4.30
C ILE A 265 -6.86 15.57 5.23
N ASN A 266 -7.65 16.26 6.03
CA ASN A 266 -8.68 15.64 6.86
C ASN A 266 -9.91 15.28 6.01
N LEU A 267 -10.28 14.00 6.02
CA LEU A 267 -11.46 13.51 5.31
C LEU A 267 -12.70 13.58 6.20
N ASP A 268 -13.42 14.68 6.13
CA ASP A 268 -14.68 14.91 6.84
C ASP A 268 -15.92 14.69 5.94
N ALA A 269 -15.75 14.71 4.63
CA ALA A 269 -16.78 14.46 3.61
C ALA A 269 -16.25 13.56 2.49
N ASN A 270 -17.06 13.29 1.47
CA ASN A 270 -16.61 12.74 0.20
C ASN A 270 -15.92 13.83 -0.61
N TYR A 271 -14.84 13.48 -1.33
CA TYR A 271 -14.03 14.44 -2.07
C TYR A 271 -13.79 14.01 -3.52
N SER A 272 -13.72 15.01 -4.40
CA SER A 272 -13.20 14.85 -5.77
C SER A 272 -11.98 15.75 -5.94
N PHE A 273 -10.83 15.15 -6.20
CA PHE A 273 -9.57 15.87 -6.45
C PHE A 273 -9.31 15.89 -7.95
N ASN A 274 -9.27 17.08 -8.51
CA ASN A 274 -9.03 17.30 -9.93
C ASN A 274 -7.65 17.95 -10.09
N ALA A 275 -6.67 17.21 -10.60
CA ALA A 275 -5.35 17.72 -10.91
C ALA A 275 -5.33 18.28 -12.33
N TYR A 276 -4.99 19.56 -12.46
CA TYR A 276 -4.83 20.23 -13.74
C TYR A 276 -3.36 20.38 -14.09
N PHE A 277 -3.03 19.99 -15.31
CA PHE A 277 -1.70 20.11 -15.87
C PHE A 277 -1.74 20.97 -17.12
N THR A 278 -0.65 21.68 -17.37
CA THR A 278 -0.45 22.46 -18.60
C THR A 278 0.76 21.95 -19.35
N THR A 279 0.73 22.06 -20.66
CA THR A 279 1.91 21.77 -21.48
C THR A 279 3.07 22.68 -21.08
N CYS A 280 4.27 22.15 -21.08
CA CYS A 280 5.45 22.96 -21.03
C CYS A 280 5.56 23.65 -22.39
N ASP A 281 5.32 24.97 -22.43
CA ASP A 281 5.29 25.76 -23.68
C ASP A 281 6.65 25.80 -24.42
N ASN A 282 7.70 25.28 -23.80
CA ASN A 282 8.99 25.05 -24.43
C ASN A 282 9.43 23.62 -24.06
N ALA A 283 9.42 22.72 -25.03
CA ALA A 283 10.18 21.48 -24.92
C ALA A 283 11.64 21.87 -24.70
N ILE A 284 12.16 21.65 -23.50
CA ILE A 284 13.58 21.84 -23.24
C ILE A 284 14.25 20.66 -23.93
N GLU A 285 14.83 20.90 -25.11
CA GLU A 285 15.78 19.95 -25.68
C GLU A 285 17.05 20.03 -24.84
N LEU A 286 17.20 19.08 -23.93
CA LEU A 286 18.44 18.89 -23.20
C LEU A 286 19.33 17.94 -23.99
N SER A 287 20.35 18.45 -24.62
CA SER A 287 21.48 17.64 -25.09
C SER A 287 22.67 17.83 -24.15
N ILE A 288 23.41 16.75 -23.95
CA ILE A 288 24.63 16.76 -23.15
C ILE A 288 25.77 16.60 -24.14
N GLU A 289 26.67 17.58 -24.20
CA GLU A 289 27.87 17.51 -25.01
C GLU A 289 29.10 17.34 -24.11
N GLN A 290 29.99 16.46 -24.49
CA GLN A 290 31.31 16.35 -23.88
C GLN A 290 32.32 17.12 -24.74
N SER A 291 32.95 18.12 -24.14
CA SER A 291 34.02 18.88 -24.83
C SER A 291 35.31 18.07 -24.88
N ASP A 292 36.22 18.49 -25.74
CA ASP A 292 37.57 17.91 -25.86
C ASP A 292 38.40 18.04 -24.55
N ASN A 293 37.95 18.88 -23.61
CA ASN A 293 38.57 19.08 -22.29
C ASN A 293 37.93 18.22 -21.18
N ASN A 294 37.16 17.19 -21.50
CA ASN A 294 36.38 16.39 -20.54
C ASN A 294 35.33 17.16 -19.74
N GLU A 295 34.90 18.31 -20.23
CA GLU A 295 33.77 19.03 -19.64
C GLU A 295 32.46 18.43 -20.15
N ILE A 296 31.50 18.23 -19.27
CA ILE A 296 30.13 17.87 -19.62
C ILE A 296 29.29 19.13 -19.56
N ILE A 297 28.84 19.58 -20.73
CA ILE A 297 28.10 20.82 -20.90
C ILE A 297 26.66 20.50 -21.28
N PRO A 298 25.66 20.93 -20.48
CA PRO A 298 24.27 20.84 -20.89
C PRO A 298 23.99 21.90 -21.97
N ASN A 299 23.50 21.45 -23.10
CA ASN A 299 23.07 22.36 -24.16
C ASN A 299 21.56 22.60 -24.00
N ILE A 300 21.18 23.75 -23.44
CA ILE A 300 19.81 24.12 -23.14
C ILE A 300 19.42 25.32 -23.96
N SER A 301 18.45 25.17 -24.86
CA SER A 301 17.89 26.29 -25.61
C SER A 301 16.78 26.97 -24.82
N LEU A 302 17.10 27.75 -23.78
CA LEU A 302 16.17 28.59 -23.07
C LEU A 302 16.54 30.05 -23.12
N THR A 303 15.52 30.89 -23.25
CA THR A 303 15.66 32.36 -23.26
C THR A 303 15.41 32.99 -21.88
N ASN A 304 15.29 32.22 -20.81
CA ASN A 304 14.92 32.73 -19.47
C ASN A 304 15.99 32.43 -18.41
N SER A 305 16.20 33.39 -17.49
CA SER A 305 17.35 33.50 -16.59
C SER A 305 17.29 32.63 -15.33
N ASP A 306 16.25 31.79 -15.15
CA ASP A 306 16.02 31.04 -13.89
C ASP A 306 16.27 29.54 -14.05
N ILE A 307 17.46 29.16 -14.55
CA ILE A 307 17.84 27.74 -14.65
C ILE A 307 18.72 27.39 -13.47
N SER A 308 18.32 26.36 -12.73
CA SER A 308 19.17 25.69 -11.75
C SER A 308 19.58 24.31 -12.25
N TYR A 309 20.81 23.90 -11.98
CA TYR A 309 21.36 22.62 -12.40
C TYR A 309 21.52 21.71 -11.20
N GLN A 310 21.24 20.44 -11.40
CA GLN A 310 21.53 19.38 -10.42
C GLN A 310 22.05 18.16 -11.18
N TRP A 311 23.27 17.77 -10.91
CA TRP A 311 23.91 16.61 -11.51
C TRP A 311 23.91 15.45 -10.53
N TYR A 312 23.49 14.29 -11.00
CA TYR A 312 23.44 13.08 -10.20
C TYR A 312 24.32 11.99 -10.83
N ALA A 313 25.15 11.34 -10.02
CA ALA A 313 25.85 10.11 -10.37
C ALA A 313 25.40 8.99 -9.43
N ASN A 314 24.91 7.88 -9.98
CA ASN A 314 24.41 6.75 -9.22
C ASN A 314 23.34 7.15 -8.17
N GLY A 315 22.49 8.13 -8.48
CA GLY A 315 21.43 8.62 -7.58
C GLY A 315 21.90 9.58 -6.49
N GLN A 316 23.18 9.98 -6.49
CA GLN A 316 23.70 10.99 -5.54
C GLN A 316 23.97 12.31 -6.25
N LEU A 317 23.56 13.42 -5.64
CA LEU A 317 23.86 14.77 -6.14
C LEU A 317 25.37 15.00 -6.08
N VAL A 318 25.98 15.29 -7.24
CA VAL A 318 27.43 15.51 -7.36
C VAL A 318 27.81 16.95 -7.61
N SER A 319 26.93 17.73 -8.26
CA SER A 319 27.16 19.17 -8.50
C SER A 319 25.84 19.91 -8.73
N THR A 320 25.87 21.22 -8.49
CA THR A 320 24.84 22.20 -8.86
C THR A 320 25.36 23.23 -9.87
N ASP A 321 26.58 23.08 -10.35
CA ASP A 321 27.18 23.97 -11.34
C ASP A 321 26.64 23.75 -12.75
N SER A 322 26.71 24.77 -13.60
CA SER A 322 26.25 24.68 -14.99
C SER A 322 27.13 23.77 -15.85
N ILE A 323 28.34 23.49 -15.43
CA ILE A 323 29.31 22.62 -16.10
C ILE A 323 29.93 21.69 -15.05
N ILE A 324 30.10 20.42 -15.39
CA ILE A 324 30.88 19.48 -14.58
C ILE A 324 32.04 18.91 -15.40
N TYR A 325 33.10 18.56 -14.69
CA TYR A 325 34.28 17.91 -15.29
C TYR A 325 34.22 16.40 -14.95
N ASN A 326 34.55 15.58 -15.95
CA ASN A 326 34.56 14.11 -15.84
C ASN A 326 35.88 13.62 -15.26
#